data_c4897ba3dbe84388daf0c21cf0d9fbdd
#
_entry.id   c4897ba3dbe84388daf0c21cf0d9fbdd
#
_cell.length_a   1.000
_cell.length_b   1.000
_cell.length_c   1.000
_cell.angle_alpha   90.00
_cell.angle_beta   90.00
_cell.angle_gamma   90.00
#
_symmetry.space_group_name_H-M   'P 1'
#
loop_
_entity.id
_entity.type
_entity.pdbx_description
1 polymer ?
#
loop_
_entity_poly.entity_id
_entity_poly.type
_entity_poly.pdbx_seq_one_letter_code
_entity_poly.pdbx_strand_id
1 'polypeptide(L)'
;MQEVANLVYKHQDFLKENLPLSKGPTDVSKALTASDSWFVWANRQATAIFKLEISGRMATVSEICMSDDSFEAVSSGLRGELRAMKISNLTLRVPPAEAERWTARGFRRGLVFVKLSRAPRESNMMPLLPLINATQKEIPLLSQLLYAAYAKTNSFSDVQSAEDSLRTTMSGARGTYLSNASFASGALTNLVSACLLTSDVPDEARIEQIFTHPLYRARGLATTEIAAAMNQLSASGFTSLTVWNRESNDVVRRLFAKMGFRQERTVLEMSSTI
;
A
#
# COMPACT_ATOMS: atom_id res chain seq x y z
N MET A 1 -17.93 -22.61 14.14
CA MET A 1 -17.15 -22.56 12.90
C MET A 1 -16.99 -21.10 12.54
N GLN A 2 -15.76 -20.66 12.25
CA GLN A 2 -15.48 -19.29 11.82
C GLN A 2 -15.59 -19.21 10.32
N GLU A 3 -16.19 -18.16 9.81
CA GLU A 3 -16.30 -17.88 8.38
C GLU A 3 -15.46 -16.66 8.04
N VAL A 4 -14.73 -16.73 6.93
CA VAL A 4 -14.09 -15.59 6.30
C VAL A 4 -14.87 -15.25 5.03
N ALA A 5 -15.43 -14.06 4.96
CA ALA A 5 -16.25 -13.64 3.84
C ALA A 5 -15.80 -12.27 3.31
N ASN A 6 -15.91 -12.07 2.01
CA ASN A 6 -15.63 -10.78 1.41
C ASN A 6 -16.64 -9.74 1.87
N LEU A 7 -16.18 -8.57 2.29
CA LEU A 7 -17.00 -7.48 2.74
C LEU A 7 -17.70 -6.84 1.53
N VAL A 8 -19.00 -7.09 1.42
CA VAL A 8 -19.83 -6.45 0.39
C VAL A 8 -20.52 -5.23 1.00
N TYR A 9 -20.74 -4.23 0.18
CA TYR A 9 -21.37 -2.97 0.60
C TYR A 9 -22.65 -3.16 1.45
N LYS A 10 -23.49 -4.12 1.10
CA LYS A 10 -24.72 -4.46 1.85
C LYS A 10 -24.51 -4.90 3.30
N HIS A 11 -23.27 -5.22 3.70
CA HIS A 11 -22.95 -5.63 5.07
C HIS A 11 -22.34 -4.51 5.93
N GLN A 12 -22.09 -3.33 5.36
CA GLN A 12 -21.42 -2.22 6.06
C GLN A 12 -22.15 -1.76 7.30
N ASP A 13 -23.47 -1.61 7.23
CA ASP A 13 -24.26 -1.12 8.37
C ASP A 13 -24.27 -2.16 9.48
N PHE A 14 -24.45 -3.43 9.15
CA PHE A 14 -24.36 -4.52 10.13
C PHE A 14 -23.00 -4.54 10.84
N LEU A 15 -21.91 -4.33 10.11
CA LEU A 15 -20.55 -4.33 10.70
C LEU A 15 -20.31 -3.11 11.59
N LYS A 16 -20.82 -1.93 11.21
CA LYS A 16 -20.75 -0.72 12.05
C LYS A 16 -21.46 -0.92 13.39
N GLU A 17 -22.58 -1.62 13.39
CA GLU A 17 -23.38 -1.87 14.60
C GLU A 17 -22.80 -2.96 15.50
N ASN A 18 -22.12 -3.95 14.93
CA ASN A 18 -21.72 -5.19 15.63
C ASN A 18 -20.22 -5.32 15.90
N LEU A 19 -19.35 -4.51 15.28
CA LEU A 19 -17.93 -4.48 15.61
C LEU A 19 -17.70 -3.64 16.87
N PRO A 20 -17.19 -4.22 17.96
CA PRO A 20 -16.75 -3.43 19.10
C PRO A 20 -15.53 -2.61 18.69
N LEU A 21 -15.71 -1.30 18.63
CA LEU A 21 -14.72 -0.33 18.18
C LEU A 21 -13.68 -0.08 19.30
N SER A 22 -12.71 -0.95 19.44
CA SER A 22 -11.53 -0.67 20.27
C SER A 22 -10.54 0.28 19.57
N LYS A 23 -10.70 0.50 18.27
CA LYS A 23 -9.91 1.45 17.46
C LYS A 23 -10.88 2.41 16.77
N GLY A 24 -10.49 3.68 16.73
CA GLY A 24 -11.36 4.79 16.37
C GLY A 24 -12.14 4.65 15.04
N PRO A 25 -13.21 5.42 14.88
CA PRO A 25 -14.16 5.32 13.76
C PRO A 25 -13.52 5.43 12.36
N THR A 26 -12.39 6.11 12.27
CA THR A 26 -11.65 6.34 11.01
C THR A 26 -11.10 5.06 10.39
N ASP A 27 -10.59 4.13 11.19
CA ASP A 27 -9.98 2.90 10.65
C ASP A 27 -11.04 1.93 10.12
N VAL A 28 -12.16 1.81 10.82
CA VAL A 28 -13.29 0.97 10.37
C VAL A 28 -13.94 1.54 9.12
N SER A 29 -14.14 2.86 9.05
CA SER A 29 -14.73 3.49 7.88
C SER A 29 -13.90 3.27 6.62
N LYS A 30 -12.56 3.38 6.72
CA LYS A 30 -11.64 3.10 5.61
C LYS A 30 -11.69 1.63 5.18
N ALA A 31 -11.67 0.70 6.12
CA ALA A 31 -11.76 -0.73 5.82
C ALA A 31 -13.10 -1.10 5.16
N LEU A 32 -14.19 -0.47 5.57
CA LEU A 32 -15.53 -0.72 5.02
C LEU A 32 -15.70 -0.22 3.57
N THR A 33 -14.90 0.74 3.12
CA THR A 33 -14.96 1.27 1.75
C THR A 33 -14.05 0.52 0.76
N ALA A 34 -13.12 -0.30 1.25
CA ALA A 34 -12.22 -1.08 0.40
C ALA A 34 -12.93 -2.28 -0.24
N SER A 35 -12.81 -2.45 -1.55
CA SER A 35 -13.50 -3.51 -2.31
C SER A 35 -12.98 -4.92 -2.01
N ASP A 36 -11.75 -5.04 -1.52
CA ASP A 36 -11.03 -6.27 -1.20
C ASP A 36 -10.90 -6.53 0.31
N SER A 37 -11.75 -5.88 1.10
CA SER A 37 -11.81 -6.11 2.55
C SER A 37 -12.56 -7.39 2.87
N TRP A 38 -12.09 -8.07 3.90
CA TRP A 38 -12.67 -9.30 4.42
C TRP A 38 -13.07 -9.12 5.87
N PHE A 39 -14.04 -9.92 6.34
CA PHE A 39 -14.36 -10.01 7.76
C PHE A 39 -14.40 -11.45 8.24
N VAL A 40 -14.08 -11.64 9.50
CA VAL A 40 -14.12 -12.95 10.17
C VAL A 40 -15.30 -13.00 11.10
N TRP A 41 -16.12 -14.04 10.98
CA TRP A 41 -17.21 -14.31 11.88
C TRP A 41 -16.77 -15.30 12.96
N ALA A 42 -17.02 -14.96 14.22
CA ALA A 42 -16.92 -15.89 15.32
C ALA A 42 -18.26 -15.95 16.04
N ASN A 43 -18.82 -17.12 16.23
CA ASN A 43 -20.11 -17.34 16.91
C ASN A 43 -21.28 -16.50 16.33
N ARG A 44 -21.35 -16.36 15.02
CA ARG A 44 -22.32 -15.55 14.26
C ARG A 44 -22.20 -14.02 14.45
N GLN A 45 -21.12 -13.54 15.04
CA GLN A 45 -20.82 -12.12 15.15
C GLN A 45 -19.54 -11.80 14.38
N ALA A 46 -19.48 -10.63 13.75
CA ALA A 46 -18.23 -10.17 13.13
C ALA A 46 -17.23 -9.81 14.22
N THR A 47 -16.08 -10.45 14.21
CA THR A 47 -15.04 -10.27 15.22
C THR A 47 -13.83 -9.52 14.73
N ALA A 48 -13.62 -9.50 13.42
CA ALA A 48 -12.54 -8.73 12.79
C ALA A 48 -12.89 -8.36 11.35
N ILE A 49 -12.27 -7.29 10.90
CA ILE A 49 -12.23 -6.86 9.50
C ILE A 49 -10.78 -6.60 9.09
N PHE A 50 -10.39 -6.99 7.90
CA PHE A 50 -9.04 -6.79 7.39
C PHE A 50 -9.00 -6.82 5.87
N LYS A 51 -7.94 -6.25 5.31
CA LYS A 51 -7.62 -6.33 3.89
C LYS A 51 -6.73 -7.54 3.65
N LEU A 52 -7.07 -8.39 2.66
CA LEU A 52 -6.33 -9.59 2.30
C LEU A 52 -5.83 -9.50 0.86
N GLU A 53 -4.52 -9.64 0.68
CA GLU A 53 -3.87 -9.75 -0.62
C GLU A 53 -3.25 -11.13 -0.75
N ILE A 54 -3.52 -11.85 -1.85
CA ILE A 54 -2.96 -13.17 -2.12
C ILE A 54 -2.09 -13.11 -3.38
N SER A 55 -0.86 -13.60 -3.26
CA SER A 55 0.09 -13.74 -4.37
C SER A 55 0.75 -15.12 -4.33
N GLY A 56 0.35 -15.99 -5.24
CA GLY A 56 0.79 -17.39 -5.26
C GLY A 56 0.43 -18.13 -3.98
N ARG A 57 1.45 -18.58 -3.21
CA ARG A 57 1.28 -19.25 -1.91
C ARG A 57 1.50 -18.34 -0.71
N MET A 58 1.50 -17.04 -0.93
CA MET A 58 1.67 -16.02 0.11
C MET A 58 0.39 -15.23 0.29
N ALA A 59 0.01 -14.98 1.53
CA ALA A 59 -1.05 -14.04 1.89
C ALA A 59 -0.48 -12.90 2.72
N THR A 60 -0.90 -11.68 2.43
CA THR A 60 -0.62 -10.49 3.25
C THR A 60 -1.93 -9.96 3.79
N VAL A 61 -2.00 -9.82 5.10
CA VAL A 61 -3.13 -9.22 5.81
C VAL A 61 -2.71 -7.87 6.37
N SER A 62 -3.46 -6.86 6.03
CA SER A 62 -3.25 -5.48 6.48
C SER A 62 -4.58 -4.85 6.92
N GLU A 63 -4.51 -3.63 7.47
CA GLU A 63 -5.70 -2.90 7.92
C GLU A 63 -6.57 -3.70 8.89
N ILE A 64 -5.93 -4.47 9.80
CA ILE A 64 -6.64 -5.33 10.76
C ILE A 64 -7.34 -4.45 11.81
N CYS A 65 -8.64 -4.66 11.93
CA CYS A 65 -9.47 -4.10 12.99
C CYS A 65 -10.20 -5.23 13.69
N MET A 66 -9.97 -5.44 14.98
CA MET A 66 -10.61 -6.50 15.78
C MET A 66 -10.69 -6.07 17.25
N SER A 67 -11.61 -6.67 18.00
CA SER A 67 -11.64 -6.57 19.45
C SER A 67 -10.58 -7.46 20.10
N ASP A 68 -10.18 -7.14 21.32
CA ASP A 68 -9.20 -7.95 22.06
C ASP A 68 -9.71 -9.37 22.31
N ASP A 69 -10.98 -9.55 22.60
CA ASP A 69 -11.61 -10.85 22.81
C ASP A 69 -11.66 -11.72 21.55
N SER A 70 -11.56 -11.10 20.38
CA SER A 70 -11.61 -11.80 19.09
C SER A 70 -10.28 -12.35 18.62
N PHE A 71 -9.17 -12.03 19.28
CA PHE A 71 -7.82 -12.33 18.81
C PHE A 71 -7.59 -13.82 18.54
N GLU A 72 -7.96 -14.69 19.49
CA GLU A 72 -7.80 -16.14 19.38
C GLU A 72 -8.60 -16.70 18.21
N ALA A 73 -9.84 -16.28 18.13
CA ALA A 73 -10.77 -16.67 17.09
C ALA A 73 -10.26 -16.26 15.70
N VAL A 74 -9.81 -15.01 15.56
CA VAL A 74 -9.28 -14.46 14.31
C VAL A 74 -7.99 -15.16 13.90
N SER A 75 -7.04 -15.35 14.83
CA SER A 75 -5.74 -15.94 14.50
C SER A 75 -5.85 -17.40 14.07
N SER A 76 -6.74 -18.17 14.69
CA SER A 76 -6.97 -19.58 14.34
C SER A 76 -7.81 -19.73 13.08
N GLY A 77 -8.89 -18.94 12.93
CA GLY A 77 -9.76 -18.98 11.77
C GLY A 77 -9.04 -18.56 10.49
N LEU A 78 -8.30 -17.47 10.53
CA LEU A 78 -7.51 -17.00 9.39
C LEU A 78 -6.51 -18.08 8.89
N ARG A 79 -5.79 -18.74 9.81
CA ARG A 79 -4.88 -19.81 9.43
C ARG A 79 -5.61 -21.02 8.82
N GLY A 80 -6.77 -21.39 9.36
CA GLY A 80 -7.59 -22.49 8.84
C GLY A 80 -8.03 -22.25 7.40
N GLU A 81 -8.59 -21.08 7.13
CA GLU A 81 -9.05 -20.70 5.78
C GLU A 81 -7.90 -20.59 4.78
N LEU A 82 -6.81 -19.93 5.15
CA LEU A 82 -5.64 -19.83 4.27
C LEU A 82 -5.00 -21.18 3.96
N ARG A 83 -5.00 -22.10 4.94
CA ARG A 83 -4.54 -23.47 4.71
C ARG A 83 -5.44 -24.22 3.73
N ALA A 84 -6.76 -24.05 3.82
CA ALA A 84 -7.72 -24.61 2.86
C ALA A 84 -7.49 -24.04 1.44
N MET A 85 -7.06 -22.79 1.31
CA MET A 85 -6.68 -22.13 0.06
C MET A 85 -5.27 -22.51 -0.42
N LYS A 86 -4.57 -23.46 0.22
CA LYS A 86 -3.20 -23.89 -0.09
C LYS A 86 -2.15 -22.76 0.03
N ILE A 87 -2.42 -21.78 0.85
CA ILE A 87 -1.45 -20.74 1.22
C ILE A 87 -0.47 -21.36 2.23
N SER A 88 0.81 -21.11 2.05
CA SER A 88 1.87 -21.63 2.94
C SER A 88 2.54 -20.56 3.80
N ASN A 89 2.42 -19.31 3.44
CA ASN A 89 3.05 -18.20 4.15
C ASN A 89 2.03 -17.09 4.40
N LEU A 90 2.00 -16.59 5.62
CA LEU A 90 1.16 -15.48 6.04
C LEU A 90 2.01 -14.34 6.55
N THR A 91 1.82 -13.16 6.00
CA THR A 91 2.38 -11.89 6.50
C THR A 91 1.26 -11.03 7.04
N LEU A 92 1.44 -10.48 8.23
CA LEU A 92 0.53 -9.54 8.86
C LEU A 92 1.20 -8.17 8.93
N ARG A 93 0.45 -7.10 8.74
CA ARG A 93 0.87 -5.73 9.03
C ARG A 93 0.08 -5.21 10.22
N VAL A 94 0.74 -5.19 11.37
CA VAL A 94 0.12 -4.87 12.67
C VAL A 94 0.77 -3.65 13.33
N PRO A 95 0.07 -2.94 14.22
CA PRO A 95 0.71 -1.93 15.07
C PRO A 95 1.86 -2.55 15.87
N PRO A 96 3.00 -1.85 16.05
CA PRO A 96 4.13 -2.37 16.84
C PRO A 96 3.76 -2.81 18.27
N ALA A 97 2.76 -2.17 18.87
CA ALA A 97 2.26 -2.52 20.20
C ALA A 97 1.63 -3.92 20.28
N GLU A 98 1.19 -4.48 19.17
CA GLU A 98 0.59 -5.82 19.10
C GLU A 98 1.63 -6.93 18.84
N ALA A 99 2.88 -6.57 18.61
CA ALA A 99 3.93 -7.49 18.16
C ALA A 99 4.14 -8.69 19.11
N GLU A 100 4.14 -8.46 20.42
CA GLU A 100 4.33 -9.53 21.43
C GLU A 100 3.20 -10.56 21.35
N ARG A 101 1.98 -10.09 21.22
CA ARG A 101 0.78 -10.94 21.11
C ARG A 101 0.86 -11.89 19.90
N TRP A 102 1.32 -11.37 18.75
CA TRP A 102 1.51 -12.16 17.54
C TRP A 102 2.75 -13.07 17.63
N THR A 103 3.82 -12.62 18.29
CA THR A 103 5.02 -13.44 18.54
C THR A 103 4.68 -14.66 19.38
N ALA A 104 3.85 -14.50 20.42
CA ALA A 104 3.35 -15.62 21.23
C ALA A 104 2.55 -16.66 20.41
N ARG A 105 2.06 -16.29 19.22
CA ARG A 105 1.37 -17.16 18.26
C ARG A 105 2.28 -17.71 17.16
N GLY A 106 3.60 -17.63 17.33
CA GLY A 106 4.58 -18.17 16.40
C GLY A 106 4.84 -17.31 15.16
N PHE A 107 4.44 -16.03 15.18
CA PHE A 107 4.85 -15.10 14.16
C PHE A 107 6.24 -14.52 14.45
N ARG A 108 7.04 -14.34 13.40
CA ARG A 108 8.36 -13.72 13.46
C ARG A 108 8.25 -12.26 13.06
N ARG A 109 8.95 -11.39 13.79
CA ARG A 109 9.05 -9.96 13.44
C ARG A 109 9.85 -9.78 12.16
N GLY A 110 9.36 -8.92 11.29
CA GLY A 110 9.97 -8.56 10.02
C GLY A 110 10.28 -7.06 9.94
N LEU A 111 9.93 -6.45 8.82
CA LEU A 111 10.23 -5.06 8.52
C LEU A 111 9.22 -4.12 9.18
N VAL A 112 9.70 -2.93 9.55
CA VAL A 112 8.86 -1.82 10.01
C VAL A 112 8.58 -0.89 8.83
N PHE A 113 7.30 -0.54 8.63
CA PHE A 113 6.86 0.41 7.64
C PHE A 113 6.19 1.60 8.31
N VAL A 114 6.38 2.77 7.71
CA VAL A 114 5.73 4.00 8.12
C VAL A 114 4.83 4.51 7.00
N LYS A 115 3.59 4.87 7.33
CA LYS A 115 2.70 5.63 6.46
C LYS A 115 3.00 7.10 6.67
N LEU A 116 3.34 7.79 5.60
CA LEU A 116 3.52 9.24 5.58
C LEU A 116 2.37 9.84 4.80
N SER A 117 1.87 10.99 5.23
CA SER A 117 0.75 11.67 4.58
C SER A 117 0.97 13.17 4.49
N ARG A 118 0.33 13.77 3.49
CA ARG A 118 0.26 15.21 3.29
C ARG A 118 -1.00 15.56 2.49
N ALA A 119 -1.64 16.68 2.82
CA ALA A 119 -2.67 17.27 1.96
C ALA A 119 -2.02 17.79 0.66
N PRO A 120 -2.54 17.43 -0.53
CA PRO A 120 -2.09 18.00 -1.79
C PRO A 120 -2.28 19.53 -1.77
N ARG A 121 -1.28 20.26 -2.25
CA ARG A 121 -1.32 21.71 -2.38
C ARG A 121 -0.59 22.10 -3.66
N GLU A 122 -1.04 23.15 -4.28
CA GLU A 122 -0.37 23.73 -5.43
C GLU A 122 1.08 24.11 -5.09
N SER A 123 1.95 23.85 -6.04
CA SER A 123 3.38 24.11 -5.98
C SER A 123 3.82 24.75 -7.29
N ASN A 124 4.58 25.82 -7.21
CA ASN A 124 5.18 26.48 -8.37
C ASN A 124 6.52 25.82 -8.78
N MET A 125 6.79 24.62 -8.31
CA MET A 125 8.02 23.92 -8.64
C MET A 125 8.03 23.53 -10.12
N MET A 126 9.01 24.06 -10.86
CA MET A 126 9.19 23.72 -12.27
C MET A 126 9.85 22.36 -12.43
N PRO A 127 9.36 21.53 -13.36
CA PRO A 127 10.02 20.26 -13.68
C PRO A 127 11.45 20.47 -14.20
N LEU A 128 12.39 19.67 -13.72
CA LEU A 128 13.79 19.71 -14.15
C LEU A 128 14.02 19.04 -15.52
N LEU A 129 13.14 18.13 -15.88
CA LEU A 129 13.10 17.46 -17.18
C LEU A 129 11.66 17.47 -17.68
N PRO A 130 11.41 17.28 -18.98
CA PRO A 130 10.06 17.08 -19.48
C PRO A 130 9.33 16.00 -18.70
N LEU A 131 8.10 16.30 -18.29
CA LEU A 131 7.20 15.35 -17.65
C LEU A 131 6.20 14.82 -18.69
N ILE A 132 6.00 13.52 -18.66
CA ILE A 132 4.92 12.85 -19.38
C ILE A 132 4.03 12.13 -18.38
N ASN A 133 2.75 11.96 -18.72
CA ASN A 133 1.89 11.09 -17.96
C ASN A 133 2.35 9.62 -18.16
N ALA A 134 2.55 8.93 -17.05
CA ALA A 134 2.89 7.52 -17.07
C ALA A 134 1.63 6.70 -17.36
N THR A 135 1.53 6.14 -18.55
CA THR A 135 0.39 5.31 -18.99
C THR A 135 0.86 3.89 -19.33
N GLN A 136 -0.09 3.03 -19.70
CA GLN A 136 0.25 1.66 -20.10
C GLN A 136 1.17 1.59 -21.33
N LYS A 137 1.22 2.64 -22.15
CA LYS A 137 2.10 2.71 -23.34
C LYS A 137 3.58 2.80 -22.95
N GLU A 138 3.89 3.42 -21.81
CA GLU A 138 5.25 3.60 -21.32
C GLU A 138 5.76 2.40 -20.52
N ILE A 139 4.94 1.34 -20.29
CA ILE A 139 5.34 0.16 -19.51
C ILE A 139 6.69 -0.42 -19.97
N PRO A 140 7.00 -0.60 -21.28
CA PRO A 140 8.29 -1.17 -21.68
C PRO A 140 9.51 -0.34 -21.24
N LEU A 141 9.39 0.99 -21.24
CA LEU A 141 10.46 1.88 -20.76
C LEU A 141 10.51 1.96 -19.24
N LEU A 142 9.34 2.02 -18.62
CA LEU A 142 9.21 2.06 -17.16
C LEU A 142 9.71 0.76 -16.51
N SER A 143 9.51 -0.41 -17.14
CA SER A 143 10.00 -1.68 -16.60
C SER A 143 11.53 -1.78 -16.61
N GLN A 144 12.18 -1.30 -17.66
CA GLN A 144 13.64 -1.20 -17.72
C GLN A 144 14.17 -0.24 -16.66
N LEU A 145 13.52 0.93 -16.50
CA LEU A 145 13.87 1.91 -15.49
C LEU A 145 13.67 1.36 -14.08
N LEU A 146 12.55 0.71 -13.81
CA LEU A 146 12.22 0.11 -12.51
C LEU A 146 13.23 -0.98 -12.16
N TYR A 147 13.53 -1.89 -13.08
CA TYR A 147 14.54 -2.92 -12.90
C TYR A 147 15.91 -2.31 -12.59
N ALA A 148 16.35 -1.32 -13.38
CA ALA A 148 17.62 -0.64 -13.15
C ALA A 148 17.66 0.10 -11.79
N ALA A 149 16.56 0.72 -11.40
CA ALA A 149 16.46 1.43 -10.12
C ALA A 149 16.62 0.50 -8.90
N TYR A 150 16.19 -0.76 -9.01
CA TYR A 150 16.22 -1.74 -7.92
C TYR A 150 17.27 -2.84 -8.09
N ALA A 151 18.15 -2.77 -9.10
CA ALA A 151 19.15 -3.80 -9.39
C ALA A 151 20.02 -4.19 -8.18
N LYS A 152 20.34 -3.24 -7.28
CA LYS A 152 21.14 -3.51 -6.07
C LYS A 152 20.36 -4.15 -4.91
N THR A 153 19.04 -4.18 -4.99
CA THR A 153 18.20 -4.69 -3.88
C THR A 153 17.62 -6.06 -4.14
N ASN A 154 17.85 -6.60 -5.35
CA ASN A 154 17.25 -7.85 -5.82
C ASN A 154 15.73 -7.90 -5.66
N SER A 155 15.06 -6.73 -5.75
CA SER A 155 13.61 -6.64 -5.62
C SER A 155 12.87 -7.24 -6.82
N PHE A 156 13.54 -7.31 -7.96
CA PHE A 156 13.06 -7.92 -9.20
C PHE A 156 14.10 -8.89 -9.74
N SER A 157 13.68 -10.07 -10.19
CA SER A 157 14.55 -11.09 -10.78
C SER A 157 15.07 -10.65 -12.16
N ASP A 158 14.22 -9.95 -12.91
CA ASP A 158 14.43 -9.53 -14.28
C ASP A 158 13.51 -8.37 -14.66
N VAL A 159 13.61 -7.89 -15.89
CA VAL A 159 12.76 -6.82 -16.42
C VAL A 159 11.30 -7.27 -16.52
N GLN A 160 11.03 -8.56 -16.77
CA GLN A 160 9.66 -9.07 -16.87
C GLN A 160 8.96 -8.99 -15.52
N SER A 161 9.62 -9.35 -14.41
CA SER A 161 9.05 -9.21 -13.05
C SER A 161 8.78 -7.75 -12.68
N ALA A 162 9.59 -6.81 -13.14
CA ALA A 162 9.35 -5.39 -13.01
C ALA A 162 8.14 -4.93 -13.85
N GLU A 163 8.01 -5.45 -15.08
CA GLU A 163 6.87 -5.21 -15.95
C GLU A 163 5.55 -5.71 -15.34
N ASP A 164 5.55 -6.93 -14.80
CA ASP A 164 4.38 -7.52 -14.15
C ASP A 164 3.92 -6.69 -12.94
N SER A 165 4.87 -6.15 -12.17
CA SER A 165 4.57 -5.22 -11.07
C SER A 165 3.91 -3.93 -11.56
N LEU A 166 4.41 -3.34 -12.67
CA LEU A 166 3.80 -2.15 -13.28
C LEU A 166 2.42 -2.43 -13.84
N ARG A 167 2.25 -3.55 -14.55
CA ARG A 167 0.94 -3.99 -15.05
C ARG A 167 -0.07 -4.16 -13.91
N THR A 168 0.34 -4.78 -12.81
CA THR A 168 -0.48 -4.94 -11.61
C THR A 168 -0.92 -3.58 -11.03
N THR A 169 0.00 -2.60 -10.98
CA THR A 169 -0.32 -1.25 -10.51
C THR A 169 -1.28 -0.53 -11.47
N MET A 170 -0.98 -0.55 -12.76
CA MET A 170 -1.74 0.21 -13.77
C MET A 170 -3.05 -0.45 -14.20
N SER A 171 -3.26 -1.74 -13.91
CA SER A 171 -4.53 -2.44 -14.15
C SER A 171 -5.59 -2.15 -13.10
N GLY A 172 -5.23 -1.47 -12.01
CA GLY A 172 -6.13 -1.20 -10.91
C GLY A 172 -6.20 -2.30 -9.84
N ALA A 173 -5.36 -3.35 -9.92
CA ALA A 173 -5.33 -4.41 -8.91
C ALA A 173 -4.86 -3.93 -7.52
N ARG A 174 -4.26 -2.75 -7.46
CA ARG A 174 -3.81 -2.09 -6.22
C ARG A 174 -4.55 -0.78 -5.93
N GLY A 175 -5.80 -0.66 -6.38
CA GLY A 175 -6.58 0.56 -6.36
C GLY A 175 -6.63 1.24 -7.74
N THR A 176 -7.59 2.12 -7.95
CA THR A 176 -7.75 2.86 -9.22
C THR A 176 -6.47 3.60 -9.58
N TYR A 177 -5.90 3.30 -10.75
CA TYR A 177 -4.70 3.97 -11.23
C TYR A 177 -4.98 5.40 -11.64
N LEU A 178 -4.25 6.36 -11.09
CA LEU A 178 -4.41 7.79 -11.33
C LEU A 178 -3.45 8.25 -12.45
N SER A 179 -3.76 7.89 -13.70
CA SER A 179 -2.88 8.19 -14.85
C SER A 179 -2.60 9.69 -15.02
N ASN A 180 -3.59 10.57 -14.72
CA ASN A 180 -3.44 12.02 -14.83
C ASN A 180 -2.53 12.62 -13.74
N ALA A 181 -2.33 11.92 -12.62
CA ALA A 181 -1.47 12.33 -11.52
C ALA A 181 -0.18 11.49 -11.42
N SER A 182 0.00 10.52 -12.31
CA SER A 182 1.21 9.70 -12.40
C SER A 182 2.13 10.24 -13.48
N PHE A 183 3.38 10.51 -13.11
CA PHE A 183 4.33 11.16 -14.01
C PHE A 183 5.63 10.37 -14.15
N ALA A 184 6.24 10.51 -15.32
CA ALA A 184 7.62 10.08 -15.58
C ALA A 184 8.42 11.23 -16.18
N SER A 185 9.70 11.29 -15.84
CA SER A 185 10.65 12.31 -16.31
C SER A 185 11.64 11.72 -17.30
N GLY A 186 11.94 12.47 -18.37
CA GLY A 186 12.94 12.12 -19.36
C GLY A 186 12.51 12.39 -20.79
N ALA A 187 13.24 11.86 -21.75
CA ALA A 187 12.83 11.81 -23.14
C ALA A 187 11.89 10.61 -23.38
N LEU A 188 11.04 10.69 -24.41
CA LEU A 188 10.12 9.61 -24.80
C LEU A 188 10.81 8.27 -25.11
N THR A 189 12.11 8.30 -25.36
CA THR A 189 12.93 7.10 -25.63
C THR A 189 13.78 6.67 -24.44
N ASN A 190 13.86 7.48 -23.39
CA ASN A 190 14.70 7.21 -22.22
C ASN A 190 14.16 7.90 -20.97
N LEU A 191 13.35 7.19 -20.21
CA LEU A 191 12.82 7.65 -18.93
C LEU A 191 13.86 7.43 -17.83
N VAL A 192 13.99 8.41 -16.93
CA VAL A 192 15.02 8.39 -15.87
C VAL A 192 14.43 8.43 -14.45
N SER A 193 13.18 8.80 -14.30
CA SER A 193 12.47 8.79 -13.02
C SER A 193 10.97 8.61 -13.27
N ALA A 194 10.24 8.07 -12.28
CA ALA A 194 8.78 7.99 -12.32
C ALA A 194 8.17 7.95 -10.92
N CYS A 195 6.96 8.52 -10.82
CA CYS A 195 6.09 8.51 -9.65
C CYS A 195 4.70 8.06 -10.08
N LEU A 196 4.25 6.89 -9.60
CA LEU A 196 2.98 6.26 -9.98
C LEU A 196 2.03 6.26 -8.80
N LEU A 197 0.79 6.69 -9.05
CA LEU A 197 -0.22 6.87 -8.03
C LEU A 197 -1.44 5.98 -8.26
N THR A 198 -2.00 5.52 -7.16
CA THR A 198 -3.29 4.81 -7.11
C THR A 198 -4.21 5.43 -6.06
N SER A 199 -5.49 5.09 -6.09
CA SER A 199 -6.47 5.42 -5.06
C SER A 199 -7.35 4.20 -4.80
N ASP A 200 -7.41 3.75 -3.56
CA ASP A 200 -8.30 2.69 -3.08
C ASP A 200 -9.32 3.20 -2.05
N VAL A 201 -9.20 4.45 -1.66
CA VAL A 201 -10.12 5.16 -0.75
C VAL A 201 -10.51 6.49 -1.41
N PRO A 202 -11.78 6.89 -1.38
CA PRO A 202 -12.22 8.19 -1.89
C PRO A 202 -11.35 9.32 -1.32
N ASP A 203 -11.00 10.28 -2.18
CA ASP A 203 -10.25 11.50 -1.84
C ASP A 203 -8.85 11.27 -1.23
N GLU A 204 -8.36 10.02 -1.15
CA GLU A 204 -7.00 9.67 -0.76
C GLU A 204 -6.25 9.07 -1.94
N ALA A 205 -5.18 9.72 -2.38
CA ALA A 205 -4.23 9.17 -3.34
C ALA A 205 -3.04 8.53 -2.61
N ARG A 206 -2.46 7.52 -3.21
CA ARG A 206 -1.28 6.85 -2.69
C ARG A 206 -0.18 6.81 -3.74
N ILE A 207 1.03 7.21 -3.36
CA ILE A 207 2.23 6.92 -4.16
C ILE A 207 2.50 5.43 -4.01
N GLU A 208 2.17 4.69 -5.05
CA GLU A 208 2.35 3.23 -5.10
C GLU A 208 3.78 2.86 -5.44
N GLN A 209 4.38 3.58 -6.38
CA GLN A 209 5.77 3.39 -6.78
C GLN A 209 6.43 4.73 -7.07
N ILE A 210 7.66 4.90 -6.58
CA ILE A 210 8.54 6.01 -6.92
C ILE A 210 9.96 5.49 -7.11
N PHE A 211 10.53 5.74 -8.28
CA PHE A 211 11.84 5.22 -8.62
C PHE A 211 12.59 6.13 -9.57
N THR A 212 13.90 6.21 -9.38
CA THR A 212 14.82 7.02 -10.19
C THR A 212 16.04 6.18 -10.55
N HIS A 213 16.43 6.22 -11.82
CA HIS A 213 17.62 5.55 -12.31
C HIS A 213 18.85 5.92 -11.47
N PRO A 214 19.72 4.99 -11.06
CA PRO A 214 20.81 5.25 -10.12
C PRO A 214 21.71 6.44 -10.50
N LEU A 215 22.00 6.62 -11.77
CA LEU A 215 22.85 7.72 -12.30
C LEU A 215 22.18 9.10 -12.22
N TYR A 216 20.86 9.17 -12.00
CA TYR A 216 20.09 10.42 -11.97
C TYR A 216 19.55 10.76 -10.59
N ARG A 217 19.89 9.97 -9.57
CA ARG A 217 19.48 10.21 -8.16
C ARG A 217 20.08 11.50 -7.61
N ALA A 218 19.46 12.00 -6.55
CA ALA A 218 19.85 13.23 -5.84
C ALA A 218 19.83 14.52 -6.69
N ARG A 219 19.14 14.50 -7.84
CA ARG A 219 18.97 15.64 -8.74
C ARG A 219 17.59 16.31 -8.63
N GLY A 220 16.75 15.93 -7.68
CA GLY A 220 15.44 16.54 -7.47
C GLY A 220 14.31 16.00 -8.36
N LEU A 221 14.53 15.02 -9.25
CA LEU A 221 13.52 14.52 -10.18
C LEU A 221 12.27 14.00 -9.46
N ALA A 222 12.44 13.12 -8.47
CA ALA A 222 11.32 12.62 -7.68
C ALA A 222 10.54 13.75 -6.99
N THR A 223 11.23 14.81 -6.54
CA THR A 223 10.58 15.99 -5.91
C THR A 223 9.68 16.72 -6.89
N THR A 224 10.12 16.93 -8.13
CA THR A 224 9.32 17.62 -9.16
C THR A 224 8.15 16.78 -9.64
N GLU A 225 8.31 15.46 -9.74
CA GLU A 225 7.22 14.52 -10.06
C GLU A 225 6.13 14.51 -8.98
N ILE A 226 6.53 14.44 -7.70
CA ILE A 226 5.58 14.51 -6.57
C ILE A 226 4.88 15.88 -6.55
N ALA A 227 5.60 16.98 -6.82
CA ALA A 227 5.01 18.31 -6.88
C ALA A 227 3.96 18.42 -8.00
N ALA A 228 4.26 17.90 -9.19
CA ALA A 228 3.31 17.84 -10.30
C ALA A 228 2.09 16.97 -9.95
N ALA A 229 2.31 15.82 -9.32
CA ALA A 229 1.24 14.96 -8.82
C ALA A 229 0.35 15.69 -7.80
N MET A 230 0.93 16.41 -6.85
CA MET A 230 0.18 17.19 -5.86
C MET A 230 -0.67 18.29 -6.52
N ASN A 231 -0.15 18.98 -7.56
CA ASN A 231 -0.91 19.99 -8.30
C ASN A 231 -2.14 19.36 -8.96
N GLN A 232 -1.96 18.21 -9.62
CA GLN A 232 -3.06 17.50 -10.28
C GLN A 232 -4.09 16.98 -9.27
N LEU A 233 -3.63 16.43 -8.14
CA LEU A 233 -4.51 15.93 -7.08
C LEU A 233 -5.30 17.06 -6.42
N SER A 234 -4.65 18.21 -6.15
CA SER A 234 -5.32 19.39 -5.60
C SER A 234 -6.43 19.89 -6.54
N ALA A 235 -6.13 19.99 -7.84
CA ALA A 235 -7.12 20.38 -8.85
C ALA A 235 -8.27 19.36 -9.00
N SER A 236 -8.03 18.10 -8.67
CA SER A 236 -9.04 17.01 -8.73
C SER A 236 -9.78 16.79 -7.41
N GLY A 237 -9.55 17.63 -6.38
CA GLY A 237 -10.29 17.58 -5.11
C GLY A 237 -9.80 16.51 -4.12
N PHE A 238 -8.65 15.89 -4.35
CA PHE A 238 -8.08 14.97 -3.36
C PHE A 238 -7.67 15.70 -2.09
N THR A 239 -7.96 15.11 -0.94
CA THR A 239 -7.66 15.70 0.37
C THR A 239 -6.38 15.16 1.00
N SER A 240 -5.89 13.99 0.54
CA SER A 240 -4.71 13.34 1.08
C SER A 240 -3.86 12.69 0.01
N LEU A 241 -2.54 12.82 0.12
CA LEU A 241 -1.54 12.03 -0.61
C LEU A 241 -0.71 11.26 0.42
N THR A 242 -0.68 9.93 0.27
CA THR A 242 -0.02 9.02 1.20
C THR A 242 1.09 8.23 0.53
N VAL A 243 2.01 7.71 1.33
CA VAL A 243 3.04 6.75 0.89
C VAL A 243 3.44 5.82 2.02
N TRP A 244 3.63 4.55 1.70
CA TRP A 244 4.24 3.59 2.60
C TRP A 244 5.72 3.45 2.32
N ASN A 245 6.53 3.52 3.35
CA ASN A 245 7.99 3.40 3.24
C ASN A 245 8.56 2.53 4.37
N ARG A 246 9.62 1.78 4.09
CA ARG A 246 10.37 1.11 5.13
C ARG A 246 10.99 2.14 6.07
N GLU A 247 10.84 1.94 7.38
CA GLU A 247 11.40 2.85 8.38
C GLU A 247 12.92 3.04 8.21
N SER A 248 13.63 1.98 7.83
CA SER A 248 15.09 1.99 7.59
C SER A 248 15.52 2.73 6.30
N ASN A 249 14.57 3.17 5.45
CA ASN A 249 14.90 3.89 4.22
C ASN A 249 15.00 5.40 4.47
N ASP A 250 16.09 5.84 5.07
CA ASP A 250 16.32 7.24 5.43
C ASP A 250 16.35 8.21 4.24
N VAL A 251 16.77 7.74 3.07
CA VAL A 251 16.83 8.58 1.86
C VAL A 251 15.42 9.01 1.46
N VAL A 252 14.50 8.06 1.41
CA VAL A 252 13.11 8.31 1.05
C VAL A 252 12.39 9.08 2.17
N ARG A 253 12.65 8.76 3.44
CA ARG A 253 12.09 9.50 4.58
C ARG A 253 12.49 10.97 4.54
N ARG A 254 13.77 11.29 4.27
CA ARG A 254 14.24 12.67 4.13
C ARG A 254 13.61 13.39 2.95
N LEU A 255 13.39 12.72 1.83
CA LEU A 255 12.69 13.28 0.68
C LEU A 255 11.28 13.74 1.09
N PHE A 256 10.49 12.82 1.64
CA PHE A 256 9.11 13.12 2.03
C PHE A 256 9.01 14.14 3.16
N ALA A 257 9.92 14.09 4.16
CA ALA A 257 9.98 15.09 5.23
C ALA A 257 10.24 16.51 4.68
N LYS A 258 11.20 16.67 3.74
CA LYS A 258 11.45 17.95 3.05
C LYS A 258 10.23 18.45 2.26
N MET A 259 9.44 17.54 1.73
CA MET A 259 8.19 17.86 1.04
C MET A 259 7.02 18.09 2.02
N GLY A 260 7.23 18.07 3.33
CA GLY A 260 6.22 18.35 4.35
C GLY A 260 5.26 17.20 4.63
N PHE A 261 5.59 15.98 4.23
CA PHE A 261 4.86 14.80 4.67
C PHE A 261 5.11 14.54 6.16
N ARG A 262 4.08 14.12 6.85
CA ARG A 262 4.13 13.77 8.28
C ARG A 262 3.83 12.29 8.47
N GLN A 263 4.44 11.69 9.48
CA GLN A 263 4.16 10.32 9.84
C GLN A 263 2.75 10.22 10.43
N GLU A 264 1.94 9.37 9.84
CA GLU A 264 0.56 9.10 10.26
C GLU A 264 0.49 7.82 11.08
N ARG A 265 1.18 6.77 10.62
CA ARG A 265 1.06 5.44 11.19
C ARG A 265 2.35 4.64 11.02
N THR A 266 2.62 3.74 11.96
CA THR A 266 3.67 2.73 11.86
C THR A 266 3.06 1.34 11.90
N VAL A 267 3.54 0.44 11.06
CA VAL A 267 3.17 -0.97 11.09
C VAL A 267 4.41 -1.84 11.07
N LEU A 268 4.33 -2.97 11.76
CA LEU A 268 5.33 -4.02 11.76
C LEU A 268 4.82 -5.19 10.94
N GLU A 269 5.62 -5.68 10.01
CA GLU A 269 5.37 -6.96 9.37
C GLU A 269 5.69 -8.09 10.34
N MET A 270 4.77 -9.04 10.40
CA MET A 270 4.90 -10.28 11.17
C MET A 270 4.66 -11.43 10.22
N SER A 271 5.53 -12.41 10.16
CA SER A 271 5.41 -13.54 9.24
C SER A 271 5.33 -14.87 9.95
N SER A 272 4.56 -15.79 9.39
CA SER A 272 4.44 -17.17 9.86
C SER A 272 4.24 -18.13 8.68
N THR A 273 4.76 -19.33 8.79
CA THR A 273 4.35 -20.45 7.95
C THR A 273 3.02 -20.98 8.45
N ILE A 274 2.12 -21.37 7.52
CA ILE A 274 0.76 -21.86 7.82
C ILE A 274 0.73 -23.38 7.77
#